data_16080e2234f1fdf135e9f2f7c42ca970
#
_entry.id   16080e2234f1fdf135e9f2f7c42ca970
#
_cell.length_a   1.000
_cell.length_b   1.000
_cell.length_c   1.000
_cell.angle_alpha   90.00
_cell.angle_beta   90.00
_cell.angle_gamma   90.00
#
_symmetry.space_group_name_H-M   'P 1'
#
loop_
_entity.id
_entity.type
_entity.pdbx_description
1 polymer ?
#
loop_
_entity_poly.entity_id
_entity_poly.type
_entity_poly.pdbx_seq_one_letter_code
_entity_poly.pdbx_strand_id
1 'polypeptide(L)'
;MGRFYRKESSEAMKPIIVVATEEEEEIAKKRFKGHKIIKTGVGGINVVRTLKNIPKWHEITNFGYAGSDHLPIGTEVKVGYCSHYHDTEYDEIAYWKLGTIEDQIWCYTSDEFVEEYDGGHAGFAGVIFDMELAYILALGFKKVESIKIISDNLSLNQYEENI
;
A
#
# COMPACT_ATOMS: atom_id res chain seq x y z
N MET A 1 34.80 -12.34 -10.55
CA MET A 1 33.42 -12.75 -10.33
C MET A 1 32.73 -12.01 -9.19
N GLY A 2 33.37 -11.74 -8.06
CA GLY A 2 32.74 -11.05 -6.93
C GLY A 2 32.30 -9.60 -7.17
N ARG A 3 32.90 -8.90 -8.12
CA ARG A 3 32.50 -7.50 -8.46
C ARG A 3 31.24 -7.40 -9.29
N PHE A 4 30.94 -8.40 -10.11
CA PHE A 4 29.73 -8.43 -10.94
C PHE A 4 28.47 -8.65 -10.10
N TYR A 5 28.55 -9.55 -9.14
CA TYR A 5 27.46 -9.84 -8.23
C TYR A 5 27.11 -8.66 -7.31
N ARG A 6 28.13 -7.87 -6.90
CA ARG A 6 27.89 -6.69 -6.04
C ARG A 6 27.22 -5.54 -6.79
N LYS A 7 27.47 -5.36 -8.08
CA LYS A 7 26.85 -4.28 -8.87
C LYS A 7 25.41 -4.59 -9.21
N GLU A 8 25.09 -5.82 -9.60
CA GLU A 8 23.72 -6.27 -9.84
C GLU A 8 22.92 -6.29 -8.56
N SER A 9 23.48 -6.75 -7.43
CA SER A 9 22.78 -6.77 -6.16
C SER A 9 22.53 -5.37 -5.60
N SER A 10 23.38 -4.36 -5.87
CA SER A 10 23.12 -2.99 -5.42
C SER A 10 21.99 -2.31 -6.20
N GLU A 11 21.88 -2.56 -7.50
CA GLU A 11 20.73 -2.09 -8.31
C GLU A 11 19.46 -2.86 -7.97
N ALA A 12 19.58 -4.18 -7.74
CA ALA A 12 18.48 -5.04 -7.34
C ALA A 12 17.97 -4.75 -5.91
N MET A 13 18.77 -4.05 -5.06
CA MET A 13 18.37 -3.67 -3.70
C MET A 13 17.48 -2.44 -3.63
N LYS A 14 17.36 -1.67 -4.72
CA LYS A 14 16.40 -0.55 -4.76
C LYS A 14 14.98 -1.10 -4.75
N PRO A 15 14.12 -0.62 -3.83
CA PRO A 15 12.73 -1.03 -3.85
C PRO A 15 12.07 -0.79 -5.20
N ILE A 16 11.25 -1.73 -5.61
CA ILE A 16 10.34 -1.54 -6.74
C ILE A 16 9.13 -0.76 -6.20
N ILE A 17 8.78 0.31 -6.90
CA ILE A 17 7.60 1.10 -6.54
C ILE A 17 6.39 0.49 -7.23
N VAL A 18 5.40 0.11 -6.44
CA VAL A 18 4.15 -0.49 -6.93
C VAL A 18 3.00 0.48 -6.72
N VAL A 19 2.31 0.77 -7.79
CA VAL A 19 1.15 1.69 -7.82
C VAL A 19 -0.02 0.99 -8.49
N ALA A 20 -1.24 1.46 -8.24
CA ALA A 20 -2.45 0.85 -8.82
C ALA A 20 -2.93 1.58 -10.06
N THR A 21 -2.86 2.91 -10.07
CA THR A 21 -3.47 3.75 -11.10
C THR A 21 -2.44 4.53 -11.90
N GLU A 22 -2.90 5.05 -13.04
CA GLU A 22 -2.06 5.91 -13.89
C GLU A 22 -1.69 7.22 -13.19
N GLU A 23 -2.61 7.80 -12.44
CA GLU A 23 -2.38 9.03 -11.67
C GLU A 23 -1.29 8.80 -10.60
N GLU A 24 -1.36 7.70 -9.90
CA GLU A 24 -0.33 7.31 -8.92
C GLU A 24 1.01 7.06 -9.60
N GLU A 25 1.01 6.43 -10.77
CA GLU A 25 2.23 6.19 -11.55
C GLU A 25 2.93 7.48 -11.94
N GLU A 26 2.19 8.48 -12.37
CA GLU A 26 2.75 9.79 -12.74
C GLU A 26 3.41 10.48 -11.55
N ILE A 27 2.78 10.44 -10.39
CA ILE A 27 3.35 10.99 -9.14
C ILE A 27 4.61 10.21 -8.76
N ALA A 28 4.53 8.89 -8.82
CA ALA A 28 5.65 8.02 -8.46
C ALA A 28 6.88 8.25 -9.34
N LYS A 29 6.71 8.45 -10.64
CA LYS A 29 7.80 8.74 -11.57
C LYS A 29 8.56 10.00 -11.19
N LYS A 30 7.88 11.00 -10.68
CA LYS A 30 8.50 12.26 -10.24
C LYS A 30 9.18 12.11 -8.89
N ARG A 31 8.54 11.38 -7.97
CA ARG A 31 8.98 11.23 -6.59
C ARG A 31 10.11 10.21 -6.42
N PHE A 32 10.03 9.10 -7.13
CA PHE A 32 10.96 7.96 -7.00
C PHE A 32 11.82 7.82 -8.25
N LYS A 33 12.54 8.86 -8.60
CA LYS A 33 13.44 8.86 -9.77
C LYS A 33 14.51 7.77 -9.62
N GLY A 34 14.71 7.01 -10.68
CA GLY A 34 15.69 5.93 -10.69
C GLY A 34 15.18 4.60 -10.17
N HIS A 35 13.95 4.54 -9.66
CA HIS A 35 13.31 3.29 -9.25
C HIS A 35 12.49 2.70 -10.40
N LYS A 36 12.44 1.37 -10.45
CA LYS A 36 11.47 0.67 -11.28
C LYS A 36 10.08 0.89 -10.72
N ILE A 37 9.13 1.28 -11.57
CA ILE A 37 7.75 1.50 -11.20
C ILE A 37 6.87 0.49 -11.93
N ILE A 38 6.02 -0.20 -11.20
CA ILE A 38 5.08 -1.18 -11.75
C ILE A 38 3.67 -0.72 -11.41
N LYS A 39 2.85 -0.56 -12.44
CA LYS A 39 1.42 -0.31 -12.29
C LYS A 39 0.67 -1.63 -12.38
N THR A 40 -0.08 -1.95 -11.34
CA THR A 40 -0.83 -3.21 -11.26
C THR A 40 -2.25 -3.11 -11.82
N GLY A 41 -2.88 -1.96 -11.72
CA GLY A 41 -4.33 -1.81 -11.80
C GLY A 41 -4.93 -1.94 -10.39
N VAL A 42 -6.19 -1.55 -10.26
CA VAL A 42 -6.91 -1.55 -8.98
C VAL A 42 -7.32 -2.96 -8.59
N GLY A 43 -7.18 -3.26 -7.29
CA GLY A 43 -7.72 -4.49 -6.69
C GLY A 43 -6.77 -5.67 -6.67
N GLY A 44 -7.13 -6.66 -5.84
CA GLY A 44 -6.26 -7.80 -5.54
C GLY A 44 -5.94 -8.69 -6.72
N ILE A 45 -6.90 -8.93 -7.62
CA ILE A 45 -6.68 -9.77 -8.81
C ILE A 45 -5.59 -9.15 -9.69
N ASN A 46 -5.63 -7.85 -9.90
CA ASN A 46 -4.63 -7.14 -10.70
C ASN A 46 -3.25 -7.17 -10.02
N VAL A 47 -3.21 -7.03 -8.70
CA VAL A 47 -1.96 -7.16 -7.93
C VAL A 47 -1.33 -8.54 -8.15
N VAL A 48 -2.08 -9.59 -7.93
CA VAL A 48 -1.57 -10.97 -8.04
C VAL A 48 -1.13 -11.25 -9.48
N ARG A 49 -1.95 -10.90 -10.46
CA ARG A 49 -1.65 -11.12 -11.88
C ARG A 49 -0.33 -10.44 -12.31
N THR A 50 -0.11 -9.23 -11.82
CA THR A 50 1.05 -8.42 -12.21
C THR A 50 2.32 -8.81 -11.45
N LEU A 51 2.22 -9.13 -10.16
CA LEU A 51 3.38 -9.29 -9.28
C LEU A 51 3.76 -10.76 -9.00
N LYS A 52 2.92 -11.72 -9.33
CA LYS A 52 3.14 -13.13 -8.95
C LYS A 52 4.46 -13.73 -9.45
N ASN A 53 4.97 -13.27 -10.59
CA ASN A 53 6.20 -13.78 -11.18
C ASN A 53 7.45 -12.97 -10.83
N ILE A 54 7.30 -11.91 -10.04
CA ILE A 54 8.44 -11.13 -9.56
C ILE A 54 9.13 -11.90 -8.45
N PRO A 55 10.45 -12.07 -8.49
CA PRO A 55 11.17 -12.77 -7.42
C PRO A 55 10.94 -12.14 -6.06
N LYS A 56 10.71 -12.97 -5.05
CA LYS A 56 10.29 -12.53 -3.71
C LYS A 56 11.43 -11.90 -2.89
N TRP A 57 12.66 -11.96 -3.35
CA TRP A 57 13.79 -11.27 -2.72
C TRP A 57 13.78 -9.75 -2.95
N HIS A 58 12.95 -9.25 -3.86
CA HIS A 58 12.77 -7.81 -4.06
C HIS A 58 12.12 -7.15 -2.86
N GLU A 59 12.54 -5.93 -2.58
CA GLU A 59 11.84 -5.03 -1.67
C GLU A 59 10.81 -4.24 -2.47
N ILE A 60 9.63 -4.04 -1.89
CA ILE A 60 8.51 -3.35 -2.52
C ILE A 60 8.17 -2.11 -1.69
N THR A 61 7.98 -0.99 -2.37
CA THR A 61 7.31 0.18 -1.80
C THR A 61 5.98 0.37 -2.53
N ASN A 62 4.90 0.13 -1.85
CA ASN A 62 3.57 0.43 -2.33
C ASN A 62 3.30 1.92 -2.11
N PHE A 63 2.92 2.61 -3.18
CA PHE A 63 2.61 4.03 -3.14
C PHE A 63 1.25 4.27 -3.77
N GLY A 64 0.40 5.06 -3.10
CA GLY A 64 -0.91 5.36 -3.68
C GLY A 64 -1.82 6.13 -2.76
N TYR A 65 -3.08 6.22 -3.18
CA TYR A 65 -4.12 6.89 -2.42
C TYR A 65 -4.81 5.94 -1.45
N ALA A 66 -5.36 6.50 -0.39
CA ALA A 66 -6.19 5.78 0.57
C ALA A 66 -7.28 6.70 1.10
N GLY A 67 -8.40 6.10 1.50
CA GLY A 67 -9.47 6.81 2.21
C GLY A 67 -9.28 6.74 3.73
N SER A 68 -9.85 7.71 4.44
CA SER A 68 -9.89 7.70 5.90
C SER A 68 -11.09 8.50 6.38
N ASP A 69 -11.78 8.01 7.39
CA ASP A 69 -12.94 8.70 7.95
C ASP A 69 -12.56 9.93 8.80
N HIS A 70 -11.29 10.11 9.13
CA HIS A 70 -10.88 11.16 10.08
C HIS A 70 -9.58 11.88 9.72
N LEU A 71 -8.68 11.30 8.91
CA LEU A 71 -7.47 11.98 8.51
C LEU A 71 -7.76 12.99 7.40
N PRO A 72 -7.17 14.19 7.46
CA PRO A 72 -7.40 15.21 6.44
C PRO A 72 -6.93 14.77 5.05
N ILE A 73 -7.69 15.15 4.02
CA ILE A 73 -7.30 14.96 2.63
C ILE A 73 -5.96 15.64 2.37
N GLY A 74 -5.07 14.96 1.65
CA GLY A 74 -3.71 15.42 1.39
C GLY A 74 -2.67 14.97 2.41
N THR A 75 -3.10 14.40 3.54
CA THR A 75 -2.17 13.87 4.54
C THR A 75 -1.41 12.68 3.96
N GLU A 76 -0.10 12.70 4.10
CA GLU A 76 0.75 11.56 3.76
C GLU A 76 1.04 10.74 5.01
N VAL A 77 0.87 9.43 4.91
CA VAL A 77 1.10 8.51 6.03
C VAL A 77 1.93 7.33 5.57
N LYS A 78 2.70 6.78 6.50
CA LYS A 78 3.38 5.49 6.35
C LYS A 78 2.61 4.43 7.11
N VAL A 79 2.28 3.34 6.43
CA VAL A 79 1.48 2.27 7.03
C VAL A 79 2.32 1.44 7.99
N GLY A 80 1.81 1.22 9.19
CA GLY A 80 2.45 0.36 10.19
C GLY A 80 1.85 -1.03 10.26
N TYR A 81 0.55 -1.14 10.00
CA TYR A 81 -0.21 -2.39 10.10
C TYR A 81 -1.18 -2.51 8.93
N CYS A 82 -1.40 -3.73 8.47
CA CYS A 82 -2.36 -3.99 7.40
C CYS A 82 -3.10 -5.30 7.63
N SER A 83 -4.39 -5.29 7.32
CA SER A 83 -5.21 -6.49 7.27
C SER A 83 -6.23 -6.37 6.14
N HIS A 84 -6.82 -7.51 5.75
CA HIS A 84 -8.00 -7.47 4.90
C HIS A 84 -9.17 -6.87 5.68
N TYR A 85 -9.96 -6.05 5.02
CA TYR A 85 -11.19 -5.52 5.58
C TYR A 85 -12.31 -6.57 5.47
N HIS A 86 -12.80 -7.01 6.61
CA HIS A 86 -13.93 -7.92 6.69
C HIS A 86 -15.04 -7.27 7.49
N ASP A 87 -16.22 -7.25 6.93
CA ASP A 87 -17.44 -6.78 7.60
C ASP A 87 -18.04 -7.89 8.49
N THR A 88 -17.18 -8.64 9.17
CA THR A 88 -17.61 -9.74 10.04
C THR A 88 -16.97 -9.64 11.42
N GLU A 89 -17.75 -10.00 12.45
CA GLU A 89 -17.34 -10.06 13.84
C GLU A 89 -16.43 -11.28 14.08
N TYR A 90 -15.16 -11.20 13.63
CA TYR A 90 -14.16 -12.19 14.03
C TYR A 90 -13.33 -11.66 15.18
N ASP A 91 -13.19 -12.46 16.24
CA ASP A 91 -12.42 -12.13 17.41
C ASP A 91 -10.90 -12.05 17.14
N GLU A 92 -10.43 -12.61 16.04
CA GLU A 92 -9.02 -12.59 15.65
C GLU A 92 -8.88 -12.23 14.18
N ILE A 93 -8.28 -11.04 13.91
CA ILE A 93 -7.94 -10.60 12.58
C ILE A 93 -6.47 -10.89 12.35
N ALA A 94 -6.16 -11.68 11.31
CA ALA A 94 -4.79 -11.83 10.85
C ALA A 94 -4.30 -10.52 10.24
N TYR A 95 -3.13 -10.08 10.62
CA TYR A 95 -2.57 -8.82 10.14
C TYR A 95 -1.07 -8.93 9.87
N TRP A 96 -0.57 -8.01 9.05
CA TRP A 96 0.85 -7.81 8.81
C TRP A 96 1.33 -6.55 9.52
N LYS A 97 2.52 -6.61 10.08
CA LYS A 97 3.22 -5.44 10.62
C LYS A 97 4.29 -5.01 9.61
N LEU A 98 4.24 -3.76 9.15
CA LEU A 98 5.15 -3.24 8.13
C LEU A 98 6.21 -2.32 8.71
N GLY A 99 5.80 -1.39 9.54
CA GLY A 99 6.65 -0.32 9.97
C GLY A 99 7.31 -0.53 11.33
N THR A 100 7.90 0.54 11.83
CA THR A 100 8.41 0.60 13.18
C THR A 100 7.27 0.77 14.18
N ILE A 101 7.59 0.67 15.48
CA ILE A 101 6.60 0.90 16.54
C ILE A 101 5.99 2.31 16.51
N GLU A 102 6.65 3.25 15.82
CA GLU A 102 6.19 4.63 15.67
C GLU A 102 5.14 4.80 14.58
N ASP A 103 5.09 3.87 13.62
CA ASP A 103 4.13 3.92 12.51
C ASP A 103 2.77 3.38 12.96
N GLN A 104 1.95 4.25 13.55
CA GLN A 104 0.66 3.90 14.19
C GLN A 104 -0.53 4.06 13.22
N ILE A 105 -0.33 3.70 11.96
CA ILE A 105 -1.38 3.73 10.94
C ILE A 105 -1.78 2.30 10.59
N TRP A 106 -3.07 2.03 10.72
CA TRP A 106 -3.66 0.75 10.31
C TRP A 106 -4.35 0.90 8.95
N CYS A 107 -3.97 0.05 8.00
CA CYS A 107 -4.61 0.00 6.69
C CYS A 107 -5.48 -1.24 6.57
N TYR A 108 -6.75 -1.03 6.25
CA TYR A 108 -7.64 -2.10 5.82
C TYR A 108 -7.67 -2.16 4.29
N THR A 109 -7.34 -3.32 3.73
CA THR A 109 -7.47 -3.56 2.30
C THR A 109 -8.83 -4.19 2.01
N SER A 110 -9.64 -3.50 1.22
CA SER A 110 -10.98 -3.92 0.82
C SER A 110 -11.03 -4.28 -0.66
N ASP A 111 -11.90 -5.19 -1.03
CA ASP A 111 -12.17 -5.52 -2.44
C ASP A 111 -13.05 -4.48 -3.11
N GLU A 112 -13.73 -3.67 -2.33
CA GLU A 112 -14.62 -2.62 -2.79
C GLU A 112 -14.22 -1.28 -2.15
N PHE A 113 -14.63 -0.17 -2.78
CA PHE A 113 -14.47 1.15 -2.19
C PHE A 113 -15.29 1.26 -0.91
N VAL A 114 -14.63 1.61 0.20
CA VAL A 114 -15.28 1.72 1.51
C VAL A 114 -15.90 3.10 1.66
N GLU A 115 -17.22 3.16 1.79
CA GLU A 115 -17.96 4.42 1.96
C GLU A 115 -18.45 4.64 3.40
N GLU A 116 -18.45 3.59 4.22
CA GLU A 116 -18.86 3.66 5.62
C GLU A 116 -17.92 2.85 6.51
N TYR A 117 -17.61 3.40 7.67
CA TYR A 117 -16.79 2.71 8.67
C TYR A 117 -17.19 3.17 10.08
N ASP A 118 -17.54 2.24 10.94
CA ASP A 118 -17.94 2.49 12.33
C ASP A 118 -17.09 1.74 13.36
N GLY A 119 -16.02 1.10 12.95
CA GLY A 119 -15.19 0.23 13.77
C GLY A 119 -14.27 0.94 14.76
N GLY A 120 -14.18 2.27 14.73
CA GLY A 120 -13.29 3.04 15.61
C GLY A 120 -11.80 2.91 15.22
N HIS A 121 -10.93 3.52 16.00
CA HIS A 121 -9.50 3.63 15.68
C HIS A 121 -8.61 2.83 16.63
N ALA A 122 -9.16 2.21 17.67
CA ALA A 122 -8.50 1.26 18.58
C ALA A 122 -7.12 1.72 19.11
N GLY A 123 -6.94 3.04 19.33
CA GLY A 123 -5.67 3.60 19.80
C GLY A 123 -4.65 3.87 18.73
N PHE A 124 -4.94 3.61 17.46
CA PHE A 124 -4.05 3.97 16.35
C PHE A 124 -4.17 5.47 16.02
N ALA A 125 -3.07 6.05 15.53
CA ALA A 125 -3.05 7.44 15.08
C ALA A 125 -3.93 7.66 13.85
N GLY A 126 -4.13 6.63 13.04
CA GLY A 126 -5.02 6.68 11.90
C GLY A 126 -5.42 5.30 11.42
N VAL A 127 -6.63 5.24 10.87
CA VAL A 127 -7.16 4.08 10.14
C VAL A 127 -7.48 4.52 8.73
N ILE A 128 -6.94 3.79 7.77
CA ILE A 128 -7.08 4.09 6.34
C ILE A 128 -7.55 2.86 5.57
N PHE A 129 -8.02 3.08 4.36
CA PHE A 129 -8.57 2.03 3.49
C PHE A 129 -7.95 2.12 2.10
N ASP A 130 -7.46 0.98 1.61
CA ASP A 130 -6.98 0.82 0.24
C ASP A 130 -7.59 -0.45 -0.39
N MET A 131 -7.12 -0.80 -1.57
CA MET A 131 -7.63 -1.97 -2.30
C MET A 131 -6.53 -2.94 -2.73
N GLU A 132 -5.26 -2.72 -2.37
CA GLU A 132 -4.13 -3.50 -2.90
C GLU A 132 -3.16 -4.05 -1.85
N LEU A 133 -2.89 -3.32 -0.78
CA LEU A 133 -1.74 -3.59 0.09
C LEU A 133 -1.71 -5.00 0.68
N ALA A 134 -2.82 -5.50 1.19
CA ALA A 134 -2.85 -6.84 1.78
C ALA A 134 -2.51 -7.92 0.75
N TYR A 135 -2.89 -7.73 -0.50
CA TYR A 135 -2.56 -8.66 -1.57
C TYR A 135 -1.08 -8.65 -1.91
N ILE A 136 -0.44 -7.46 -1.86
CA ILE A 136 1.01 -7.34 -2.05
C ILE A 136 1.73 -8.10 -0.92
N LEU A 137 1.29 -7.89 0.32
CA LEU A 137 1.87 -8.54 1.50
C LEU A 137 1.72 -10.05 1.46
N ALA A 138 0.56 -10.54 1.00
CA ALA A 138 0.28 -11.97 0.90
C ALA A 138 1.21 -12.69 -0.10
N LEU A 139 1.81 -11.98 -1.05
CA LEU A 139 2.74 -12.57 -2.01
C LEU A 139 4.10 -12.93 -1.41
N GLY A 140 4.43 -12.42 -0.24
CA GLY A 140 5.62 -12.86 0.51
C GLY A 140 6.94 -12.23 0.08
N PHE A 141 6.93 -10.99 -0.40
CA PHE A 141 8.17 -10.27 -0.70
C PHE A 141 9.02 -10.07 0.55
N LYS A 142 10.33 -9.99 0.36
CA LYS A 142 11.32 -9.84 1.43
C LYS A 142 11.02 -8.69 2.39
N LYS A 143 10.62 -7.54 1.84
CA LYS A 143 10.24 -6.36 2.61
C LYS A 143 9.19 -5.56 1.84
N VAL A 144 8.16 -5.12 2.52
CA VAL A 144 7.13 -4.24 1.95
C VAL A 144 6.97 -3.02 2.84
N GLU A 145 7.06 -1.84 2.23
CA GLU A 145 6.68 -0.58 2.85
C GLU A 145 5.49 0.00 2.08
N SER A 146 4.69 0.81 2.73
CA SER A 146 3.56 1.47 2.08
C SER A 146 3.44 2.91 2.53
N ILE A 147 3.37 3.80 1.54
CA ILE A 147 3.18 5.24 1.71
C ILE A 147 1.86 5.60 1.04
N LYS A 148 0.96 6.21 1.79
CA LYS A 148 -0.36 6.57 1.29
C LYS A 148 -0.61 8.07 1.45
N ILE A 149 -1.34 8.62 0.47
CA ILE A 149 -1.85 9.99 0.52
C ILE A 149 -3.36 9.90 0.64
N ILE A 150 -3.92 10.59 1.63
CA ILE A 150 -5.37 10.55 1.84
C ILE A 150 -6.05 11.34 0.74
N SER A 151 -6.88 10.66 -0.04
CA SER A 151 -7.60 11.24 -1.18
C SER A 151 -9.05 11.60 -0.86
N ASP A 152 -9.61 10.97 0.16
CA ASP A 152 -11.03 11.12 0.49
C ASP A 152 -11.32 10.76 1.95
N ASN A 153 -12.47 11.21 2.43
CA ASN A 153 -13.01 10.82 3.72
C ASN A 153 -14.17 9.83 3.54
N LEU A 154 -13.88 8.74 2.83
CA LEU A 154 -14.81 7.66 2.48
C LEU A 154 -15.94 8.12 1.54
N SER A 155 -15.61 9.05 0.66
CA SER A 155 -16.51 9.56 -0.37
C SER A 155 -15.92 9.32 -1.74
N LEU A 156 -16.63 8.60 -2.58
CA LEU A 156 -16.21 8.34 -3.97
C LEU A 156 -16.06 9.64 -4.76
N ASN A 157 -16.95 10.62 -4.54
CA ASN A 157 -16.85 11.92 -5.18
C ASN A 157 -15.55 12.65 -4.79
N GLN A 158 -15.19 12.66 -3.50
CA GLN A 158 -13.94 13.24 -3.04
C GLN A 158 -12.74 12.53 -3.64
N TYR A 159 -12.77 11.20 -3.72
CA TYR A 159 -11.72 10.42 -4.34
C TYR A 159 -11.52 10.84 -5.81
N GLU A 160 -12.59 10.93 -6.58
CA GLU A 160 -12.53 11.32 -7.99
C GLU A 160 -12.03 12.75 -8.19
N GLU A 161 -12.33 13.66 -7.27
CA GLU A 161 -11.88 15.06 -7.31
C GLU A 161 -10.39 15.23 -6.94
N ASN A 162 -9.83 14.35 -6.14
CA ASN A 162 -8.50 14.54 -5.52
C ASN A 162 -7.40 13.61 -6.05
N ILE A 163 -7.69 12.83 -7.07
CA ILE A 163 -6.69 11.96 -7.70
C ILE A 163 -6.09 12.56 -8.98
#